data_f2c30ae8f130963dba1547f5d4d1f434
#
_entry.id   f2c30ae8f130963dba1547f5d4d1f434
#
_cell.length_a   1.000
_cell.length_b   1.000
_cell.length_c   1.000
_cell.angle_alpha   90.00
_cell.angle_beta   90.00
_cell.angle_gamma   90.00
#
_symmetry.space_group_name_H-M   'P 1'
#
loop_
_entity.id
_entity.type
_entity.pdbx_description
1 polymer ?
#
loop_
_entity_poly.entity_id
_entity_poly.type
_entity_poly.pdbx_seq_one_letter_code
_entity_poly.pdbx_strand_id
1 'polypeptide(L)'
;MTQPKGRALFRCRRAQITGGILFQFILAIHILASVIFLGNLITTAFWKVRADRSGNLENMAMTSRSVLFGDYVFTGPGIATLLVTGILLAGLSGWERFQEPWLGISLMLLLVTAFIWAGVLIPLQLRMVRLSQEGLAAGSLDPAYTRTSKRWSMFGGIATLLPIVILFLMVLRP
;
A
#
# COMPACT_ATOMS: atom_id res chain seq x y z
N MET A 1 -21.76 27.64 49.02
CA MET A 1 -21.70 26.46 48.09
C MET A 1 -21.26 26.97 46.73
N THR A 2 -19.96 26.99 46.45
CA THR A 2 -19.38 27.45 45.19
C THR A 2 -18.98 26.21 44.36
N GLN A 3 -19.73 26.00 43.32
CA GLN A 3 -19.61 24.86 42.38
C GLN A 3 -18.32 24.91 41.55
N PRO A 4 -17.76 23.74 41.18
CA PRO A 4 -16.48 23.60 40.52
C PRO A 4 -16.57 23.76 39.00
N LYS A 5 -16.98 24.92 38.49
CA LYS A 5 -16.99 25.26 37.04
C LYS A 5 -15.59 25.10 36.40
N GLY A 6 -14.53 25.30 37.18
CA GLY A 6 -13.13 25.18 36.69
C GLY A 6 -12.74 23.77 36.28
N ARG A 7 -13.16 22.71 37.02
CA ARG A 7 -12.77 21.31 36.72
C ARG A 7 -13.41 20.79 35.43
N ALA A 8 -14.62 21.21 35.11
CA ALA A 8 -15.31 20.83 33.86
C ALA A 8 -14.62 21.45 32.62
N LEU A 9 -14.24 22.72 32.69
CA LEU A 9 -13.50 23.40 31.61
C LEU A 9 -12.12 22.81 31.40
N PHE A 10 -11.40 22.46 32.46
CA PHE A 10 -10.09 21.82 32.37
C PHE A 10 -10.19 20.39 31.75
N ARG A 11 -11.23 19.62 32.06
CA ARG A 11 -11.47 18.31 31.46
C ARG A 11 -11.82 18.41 29.98
N CYS A 12 -12.66 19.37 29.60
CA CYS A 12 -13.06 19.59 28.21
C CYS A 12 -11.84 20.01 27.36
N ARG A 13 -11.04 20.96 27.87
CA ARG A 13 -9.81 21.41 27.20
C ARG A 13 -8.77 20.29 27.08
N ARG A 14 -8.62 19.45 28.11
CA ARG A 14 -7.69 18.30 28.09
C ARG A 14 -8.15 17.25 27.07
N ALA A 15 -9.44 16.97 26.98
CA ALA A 15 -10.00 16.02 26.01
C ALA A 15 -9.82 16.52 24.56
N GLN A 16 -9.99 17.80 24.30
CA GLN A 16 -9.73 18.40 22.98
C GLN A 16 -8.24 18.35 22.59
N ILE A 17 -7.33 18.64 23.53
CA ILE A 17 -5.88 18.58 23.26
C ILE A 17 -5.44 17.13 23.02
N THR A 18 -5.93 16.20 23.85
CA THR A 18 -5.57 14.77 23.70
C THR A 18 -6.14 14.19 22.41
N GLY A 19 -7.38 14.54 22.04
CA GLY A 19 -7.97 14.11 20.76
C GLY A 19 -7.22 14.67 19.55
N GLY A 20 -6.75 15.91 19.62
CA GLY A 20 -5.93 16.53 18.57
C GLY A 20 -4.58 15.87 18.39
N ILE A 21 -3.89 15.55 19.48
CA ILE A 21 -2.57 14.86 19.44
C ILE A 21 -2.74 13.44 18.90
N LEU A 22 -3.75 12.68 19.34
CA LEU A 22 -4.03 11.34 18.84
C LEU A 22 -4.29 11.34 17.34
N PHE A 23 -5.13 12.27 16.86
CA PHE A 23 -5.42 12.43 15.45
C PHE A 23 -4.13 12.70 14.64
N GLN A 24 -3.30 13.63 15.08
CA GLN A 24 -2.04 13.97 14.42
C GLN A 24 -1.07 12.77 14.37
N PHE A 25 -1.00 12.00 15.45
CA PHE A 25 -0.16 10.81 15.52
C PHE A 25 -0.64 9.72 14.54
N ILE A 26 -1.95 9.42 14.51
CA ILE A 26 -2.52 8.47 13.55
C ILE A 26 -2.34 8.97 12.11
N LEU A 27 -2.51 10.27 11.86
CA LEU A 27 -2.28 10.87 10.56
C LEU A 27 -0.81 10.71 10.11
N ALA A 28 0.14 10.91 11.00
CA ALA A 28 1.55 10.71 10.70
C ALA A 28 1.85 9.26 10.32
N ILE A 29 1.27 8.28 11.03
CA ILE A 29 1.38 6.84 10.70
C ILE A 29 0.75 6.56 9.33
N HIS A 30 -0.43 7.12 9.04
CA HIS A 30 -1.12 6.97 7.77
C HIS A 30 -0.28 7.48 6.59
N ILE A 31 0.29 8.68 6.74
CA ILE A 31 1.17 9.27 5.72
C ILE A 31 2.43 8.42 5.55
N LEU A 32 3.07 8.01 6.63
CA LEU A 32 4.26 7.16 6.58
C LEU A 32 3.97 5.82 5.87
N ALA A 33 2.85 5.18 6.21
CA ALA A 33 2.42 3.95 5.53
C ALA A 33 2.16 4.18 4.04
N SER A 34 1.58 5.32 3.65
CA SER A 34 1.36 5.69 2.25
C SER A 34 2.68 5.84 1.49
N VAL A 35 3.68 6.49 2.09
CA VAL A 35 5.00 6.70 1.49
C VAL A 35 5.73 5.36 1.31
N ILE A 36 5.73 4.51 2.34
CA ILE A 36 6.39 3.19 2.30
C ILE A 36 5.69 2.29 1.26
N PHE A 37 4.37 2.23 1.29
CA PHE A 37 3.56 1.44 0.37
C PHE A 37 3.79 1.84 -1.09
N LEU A 38 3.61 3.13 -1.42
CA LEU A 38 3.78 3.63 -2.78
C LEU A 38 5.24 3.53 -3.24
N GLY A 39 6.19 3.84 -2.34
CA GLY A 39 7.62 3.71 -2.60
C GLY A 39 8.01 2.27 -2.94
N ASN A 40 7.49 1.27 -2.20
CA ASN A 40 7.74 -0.14 -2.50
C ASN A 40 7.19 -0.54 -3.88
N LEU A 41 5.95 -0.14 -4.22
CA LEU A 41 5.35 -0.46 -5.53
C LEU A 41 6.20 0.07 -6.70
N ILE A 42 6.67 1.31 -6.61
CA ILE A 42 7.46 1.95 -7.67
C ILE A 42 8.85 1.32 -7.76
N THR A 43 9.54 1.14 -6.64
CA THR A 43 10.92 0.62 -6.60
C THR A 43 10.99 -0.84 -7.01
N THR A 44 10.08 -1.68 -6.55
CA THR A 44 10.04 -3.10 -6.93
C THR A 44 9.73 -3.27 -8.42
N ALA A 45 8.80 -2.48 -8.96
CA ALA A 45 8.51 -2.49 -10.39
C ALA A 45 9.73 -2.06 -11.23
N PHE A 46 10.42 -1.00 -10.81
CA PHE A 46 11.62 -0.52 -11.49
C PHE A 46 12.72 -1.57 -11.51
N TRP A 47 13.07 -2.15 -10.36
CA TRP A 47 14.14 -3.16 -10.28
C TRP A 47 13.78 -4.43 -11.02
N LYS A 48 12.50 -4.85 -10.98
CA LYS A 48 12.05 -6.03 -11.71
C LYS A 48 12.17 -5.87 -13.21
N VAL A 49 11.72 -4.73 -13.76
CA VAL A 49 11.86 -4.44 -15.19
C VAL A 49 13.33 -4.37 -15.61
N ARG A 50 14.19 -3.78 -14.76
CA ARG A 50 15.63 -3.70 -15.01
C ARG A 50 16.29 -5.08 -15.03
N ALA A 51 15.93 -5.96 -14.07
CA ALA A 51 16.44 -7.33 -14.01
C ALA A 51 16.03 -8.14 -15.27
N ASP A 52 14.75 -8.03 -15.67
CA ASP A 52 14.26 -8.74 -16.86
C ASP A 52 14.96 -8.28 -18.15
N ARG A 53 15.26 -6.97 -18.25
CA ARG A 53 16.00 -6.42 -19.39
C ARG A 53 17.47 -6.80 -19.42
N SER A 54 18.07 -7.16 -18.28
CA SER A 54 19.49 -7.58 -18.24
C SER A 54 19.74 -8.92 -18.91
N GLY A 55 18.74 -9.77 -19.03
CA GLY A 55 18.86 -11.14 -19.54
C GLY A 55 19.69 -12.05 -18.65
N ASN A 56 20.17 -11.57 -17.51
CA ASN A 56 20.97 -12.36 -16.56
C ASN A 56 20.05 -13.18 -15.66
N LEU A 57 20.15 -14.51 -15.75
CA LEU A 57 19.28 -15.46 -15.04
C LEU A 57 19.36 -15.31 -13.51
N GLU A 58 20.55 -15.10 -12.99
CA GLU A 58 20.79 -14.94 -11.56
C GLU A 58 20.13 -13.67 -11.03
N ASN A 59 20.31 -12.53 -11.72
CA ASN A 59 19.66 -11.28 -11.38
C ASN A 59 18.14 -11.37 -11.43
N MET A 60 17.59 -12.09 -12.42
CA MET A 60 16.15 -12.30 -12.57
C MET A 60 15.58 -13.15 -11.44
N ALA A 61 16.28 -14.23 -11.06
CA ALA A 61 15.88 -15.10 -9.97
C ALA A 61 15.94 -14.36 -8.61
N MET A 62 17.05 -13.69 -8.34
CA MET A 62 17.24 -12.92 -7.10
C MET A 62 16.21 -11.79 -6.98
N THR A 63 16.01 -11.00 -8.05
CA THR A 63 15.05 -9.90 -8.03
C THR A 63 13.60 -10.39 -7.88
N SER A 64 13.22 -11.49 -8.53
CA SER A 64 11.88 -12.07 -8.39
C SER A 64 11.57 -12.44 -6.93
N ARG A 65 12.54 -13.02 -6.20
CA ARG A 65 12.41 -13.31 -4.76
C ARG A 65 12.34 -12.04 -3.92
N SER A 66 13.19 -11.05 -4.22
CA SER A 66 13.24 -9.79 -3.48
C SER A 66 11.94 -8.98 -3.62
N VAL A 67 11.34 -8.98 -4.81
CA VAL A 67 10.03 -8.34 -5.06
C VAL A 67 8.94 -9.01 -4.23
N LEU A 68 8.85 -10.34 -4.24
CA LEU A 68 7.89 -11.09 -3.44
C LEU A 68 8.08 -10.82 -1.94
N PHE A 69 9.32 -10.85 -1.45
CA PHE A 69 9.63 -10.55 -0.06
C PHE A 69 9.26 -9.11 0.32
N GLY A 70 9.62 -8.13 -0.53
CA GLY A 70 9.27 -6.73 -0.32
C GLY A 70 7.76 -6.50 -0.25
N ASP A 71 6.99 -7.22 -1.05
CA ASP A 71 5.54 -7.14 -1.03
C ASP A 71 4.93 -7.71 0.27
N TYR A 72 5.46 -8.80 0.80
CA TYR A 72 5.02 -9.31 2.11
C TYR A 72 5.39 -8.39 3.27
N VAL A 73 6.55 -7.73 3.20
CA VAL A 73 7.04 -6.86 4.29
C VAL A 73 6.45 -5.46 4.23
N PHE A 74 6.25 -4.91 3.04
CA PHE A 74 5.87 -3.49 2.88
C PHE A 74 4.46 -3.32 2.28
N THR A 75 4.10 -4.06 1.22
CA THR A 75 2.80 -3.89 0.56
C THR A 75 1.66 -4.41 1.42
N GLY A 76 1.73 -5.63 1.94
CA GLY A 76 0.69 -6.22 2.78
C GLY A 76 0.44 -5.42 4.06
N PRO A 77 1.46 -5.22 4.92
CA PRO A 77 1.32 -4.40 6.12
C PRO A 77 0.96 -2.94 5.80
N GLY A 78 1.45 -2.39 4.69
CA GLY A 78 1.11 -1.04 4.24
C GLY A 78 -0.39 -0.88 3.98
N ILE A 79 -0.98 -1.79 3.20
CA ILE A 79 -2.44 -1.80 2.94
C ILE A 79 -3.22 -1.93 4.25
N ALA A 80 -2.84 -2.87 5.13
CA ALA A 80 -3.51 -3.06 6.41
C ALA A 80 -3.43 -1.81 7.30
N THR A 81 -2.26 -1.19 7.40
CA THR A 81 -2.06 0.04 8.16
C THR A 81 -2.87 1.20 7.59
N LEU A 82 -2.91 1.35 6.26
CA LEU A 82 -3.71 2.38 5.57
C LEU A 82 -5.20 2.22 5.85
N LEU A 83 -5.72 0.99 5.79
CA LEU A 83 -7.12 0.72 6.10
C LEU A 83 -7.46 1.05 7.55
N VAL A 84 -6.69 0.55 8.50
CA VAL A 84 -6.93 0.76 9.94
C VAL A 84 -6.82 2.25 10.28
N THR A 85 -5.75 2.90 9.89
CA THR A 85 -5.53 4.32 10.21
C THR A 85 -6.52 5.23 9.49
N GLY A 86 -6.90 4.91 8.25
CA GLY A 86 -7.91 5.64 7.49
C GLY A 86 -9.29 5.61 8.16
N ILE A 87 -9.73 4.42 8.61
CA ILE A 87 -10.99 4.25 9.34
C ILE A 87 -10.95 5.02 10.68
N LEU A 88 -9.83 4.92 11.42
CA LEU A 88 -9.66 5.65 12.69
C LEU A 88 -9.71 7.17 12.48
N LEU A 89 -9.03 7.68 11.46
CA LEU A 89 -9.02 9.11 11.13
C LEU A 89 -10.43 9.61 10.75
N ALA A 90 -11.17 8.83 9.96
CA ALA A 90 -12.54 9.15 9.60
C ALA A 90 -13.45 9.16 10.84
N GLY A 91 -13.35 8.14 11.70
CA GLY A 91 -14.12 8.07 12.96
C GLY A 91 -13.80 9.21 13.91
N LEU A 92 -12.53 9.58 14.09
CA LEU A 92 -12.11 10.72 14.93
C LEU A 92 -12.55 12.09 14.36
N SER A 93 -12.73 12.18 13.04
CA SER A 93 -13.18 13.41 12.37
C SER A 93 -14.71 13.53 12.27
N GLY A 94 -15.44 12.48 12.64
CA GLY A 94 -16.88 12.33 12.48
C GLY A 94 -17.25 11.39 11.34
N TRP A 95 -18.14 10.43 11.65
CA TRP A 95 -18.59 9.41 10.70
C TRP A 95 -19.30 9.96 9.46
N GLU A 96 -19.79 11.21 9.54
CA GLU A 96 -20.37 11.95 8.42
C GLU A 96 -19.41 12.10 7.24
N ARG A 97 -18.09 12.05 7.50
CA ARG A 97 -17.07 12.12 6.45
C ARG A 97 -17.09 10.94 5.48
N PHE A 98 -17.68 9.80 5.85
CA PHE A 98 -17.89 8.71 4.91
C PHE A 98 -18.91 9.03 3.80
N GLN A 99 -19.70 10.10 3.96
CA GLN A 99 -20.59 10.62 2.93
C GLN A 99 -19.84 11.47 1.89
N GLU A 100 -18.61 11.87 2.17
CA GLU A 100 -17.75 12.59 1.23
C GLU A 100 -17.32 11.65 0.08
N PRO A 101 -17.64 11.98 -1.19
CA PRO A 101 -17.38 11.08 -2.31
C PRO A 101 -15.92 10.67 -2.45
N TRP A 102 -14.99 11.62 -2.24
CA TRP A 102 -13.55 11.36 -2.36
C TRP A 102 -13.06 10.30 -1.37
N LEU A 103 -13.61 10.22 -0.16
CA LEU A 103 -13.21 9.22 0.84
C LEU A 103 -13.74 7.85 0.47
N GLY A 104 -15.01 7.74 0.06
CA GLY A 104 -15.62 6.49 -0.38
C GLY A 104 -14.90 5.91 -1.61
N ILE A 105 -14.61 6.76 -2.61
CA ILE A 105 -13.87 6.38 -3.82
C ILE A 105 -12.46 5.91 -3.45
N SER A 106 -11.75 6.64 -2.59
CA SER A 106 -10.39 6.26 -2.16
C SER A 106 -10.37 4.92 -1.45
N LEU A 107 -11.32 4.64 -0.57
CA LEU A 107 -11.45 3.36 0.10
C LEU A 107 -11.73 2.23 -0.90
N MET A 108 -12.64 2.44 -1.83
CA MET A 108 -12.94 1.45 -2.87
C MET A 108 -11.71 1.17 -3.75
N LEU A 109 -10.98 2.18 -4.18
CA LEU A 109 -9.74 2.01 -4.97
C LEU A 109 -8.66 1.27 -4.18
N LEU A 110 -8.54 1.51 -2.88
CA LEU A 110 -7.60 0.79 -2.03
C LEU A 110 -7.98 -0.69 -1.90
N LEU A 111 -9.27 -1.01 -1.74
CA LEU A 111 -9.76 -2.40 -1.71
C LEU A 111 -9.54 -3.10 -3.06
N VAL A 112 -9.77 -2.42 -4.19
CA VAL A 112 -9.45 -2.95 -5.52
C VAL A 112 -7.96 -3.22 -5.66
N THR A 113 -7.11 -2.28 -5.19
CA THR A 113 -5.65 -2.48 -5.18
C THR A 113 -5.24 -3.70 -4.35
N ALA A 114 -5.82 -3.85 -3.16
CA ALA A 114 -5.58 -5.01 -2.29
C ALA A 114 -6.00 -6.32 -2.95
N PHE A 115 -7.15 -6.33 -3.64
CA PHE A 115 -7.64 -7.50 -4.37
C PHE A 115 -6.71 -7.87 -5.55
N ILE A 116 -6.29 -6.89 -6.34
CA ILE A 116 -5.34 -7.12 -7.44
C ILE A 116 -4.00 -7.65 -6.88
N TRP A 117 -3.52 -7.06 -5.79
CA TRP A 117 -2.28 -7.49 -5.16
C TRP A 117 -2.36 -8.94 -4.65
N ALA A 118 -3.35 -9.25 -3.81
CA ALA A 118 -3.45 -10.56 -3.19
C ALA A 118 -3.91 -11.66 -4.18
N GLY A 119 -4.88 -11.34 -5.06
CA GLY A 119 -5.51 -12.31 -5.97
C GLY A 119 -4.78 -12.51 -7.29
N VAL A 120 -4.01 -11.51 -7.75
CA VAL A 120 -3.36 -11.57 -9.06
C VAL A 120 -1.84 -11.48 -8.94
N LEU A 121 -1.31 -10.44 -8.26
CA LEU A 121 0.13 -10.18 -8.25
C LEU A 121 0.89 -11.23 -7.44
N ILE A 122 0.43 -11.61 -6.25
CA ILE A 122 1.09 -12.64 -5.42
C ILE A 122 1.17 -13.99 -6.16
N PRO A 123 0.10 -14.56 -6.73
CA PRO A 123 0.20 -15.79 -7.53
C PRO A 123 1.17 -15.68 -8.71
N LEU A 124 1.17 -14.56 -9.43
CA LEU A 124 2.11 -14.34 -10.53
C LEU A 124 3.56 -14.24 -10.04
N GLN A 125 3.81 -13.60 -8.91
CA GLN A 125 5.15 -13.51 -8.31
C GLN A 125 5.67 -14.88 -7.86
N LEU A 126 4.85 -15.67 -7.18
CA LEU A 126 5.20 -17.03 -6.79
C LEU A 126 5.59 -17.87 -8.01
N ARG A 127 4.81 -17.76 -9.09
CA ARG A 127 5.12 -18.46 -10.35
C ARG A 127 6.42 -17.95 -10.98
N MET A 128 6.67 -16.62 -10.98
CA MET A 128 7.93 -16.06 -11.50
C MET A 128 9.14 -16.52 -10.70
N VAL A 129 9.03 -16.56 -9.37
CA VAL A 129 10.09 -17.07 -8.49
C VAL A 129 10.44 -18.51 -8.87
N ARG A 130 9.43 -19.39 -9.02
CA ARG A 130 9.64 -20.77 -9.41
C ARG A 130 10.31 -20.90 -10.78
N LEU A 131 9.71 -20.26 -11.81
CA LEU A 131 10.20 -20.34 -13.18
C LEU A 131 11.61 -19.74 -13.35
N SER A 132 11.94 -18.69 -12.60
CA SER A 132 13.29 -18.10 -12.64
C SER A 132 14.34 -18.99 -11.98
N GLN A 133 13.98 -19.72 -10.93
CA GLN A 133 14.87 -20.67 -10.28
C GLN A 133 15.10 -21.93 -11.14
N GLU A 134 14.04 -22.46 -11.74
CA GLU A 134 14.11 -23.56 -12.69
C GLU A 134 15.00 -23.17 -13.90
N GLY A 135 14.81 -21.94 -14.42
CA GLY A 135 15.62 -21.41 -15.52
C GLY A 135 17.09 -21.20 -15.15
N LEU A 136 17.36 -20.76 -13.92
CA LEU A 136 18.74 -20.63 -13.43
C LEU A 136 19.44 -22.00 -13.37
N ALA A 137 18.75 -23.03 -12.89
CA ALA A 137 19.27 -24.39 -12.83
C ALA A 137 19.47 -25.02 -14.21
N ALA A 138 18.58 -24.71 -15.17
CA ALA A 138 18.63 -25.22 -16.54
C ALA A 138 19.56 -24.44 -17.50
N GLY A 139 20.04 -23.26 -17.06
CA GLY A 139 20.83 -22.34 -17.90
C GLY A 139 20.01 -21.61 -18.98
N SER A 140 18.68 -21.76 -18.98
CA SER A 140 17.78 -21.10 -19.94
C SER A 140 16.40 -20.86 -19.35
N LEU A 141 15.74 -19.72 -19.72
CA LEU A 141 14.40 -19.41 -19.24
C LEU A 141 13.34 -20.09 -20.10
N ASP A 142 12.34 -20.68 -19.43
CA ASP A 142 11.11 -21.09 -20.09
C ASP A 142 10.34 -19.84 -20.62
N PRO A 143 9.81 -19.86 -21.85
CA PRO A 143 8.94 -18.82 -22.38
C PRO A 143 7.74 -18.47 -21.47
N ALA A 144 7.32 -19.39 -20.59
CA ALA A 144 6.29 -19.16 -19.58
C ALA A 144 6.69 -18.05 -18.59
N TYR A 145 7.97 -17.88 -18.27
CA TYR A 145 8.45 -16.80 -17.44
C TYR A 145 8.14 -15.44 -18.06
N THR A 146 8.52 -15.26 -19.33
CA THR A 146 8.28 -13.99 -20.05
C THR A 146 6.80 -13.64 -20.12
N ARG A 147 5.94 -14.63 -20.37
CA ARG A 147 4.49 -14.45 -20.36
C ARG A 147 3.95 -14.04 -18.98
N THR A 148 4.45 -14.69 -17.93
CA THR A 148 4.07 -14.40 -16.55
C THR A 148 4.55 -13.01 -16.13
N SER A 149 5.79 -12.63 -16.47
CA SER A 149 6.36 -11.31 -16.18
C SER A 149 5.60 -10.18 -16.90
N LYS A 150 5.19 -10.38 -18.16
CA LYS A 150 4.36 -9.39 -18.90
C LYS A 150 3.00 -9.18 -18.22
N ARG A 151 2.32 -10.25 -17.78
CA ARG A 151 1.07 -10.15 -17.03
C ARG A 151 1.25 -9.43 -15.71
N TRP A 152 2.31 -9.80 -14.97
CA TRP A 152 2.64 -9.11 -13.71
C TRP A 152 2.91 -7.61 -13.92
N SER A 153 3.65 -7.24 -14.96
CA SER A 153 3.92 -5.82 -15.28
C SER A 153 2.66 -5.04 -15.63
N MET A 154 1.72 -5.66 -16.35
CA MET A 154 0.45 -5.03 -16.71
C MET A 154 -0.42 -4.77 -15.46
N PHE A 155 -0.67 -5.80 -14.66
CA PHE A 155 -1.47 -5.66 -13.44
C PHE A 155 -0.76 -4.84 -12.36
N GLY A 156 0.57 -4.95 -12.26
CA GLY A 156 1.40 -4.13 -11.38
C GLY A 156 1.36 -2.65 -11.75
N GLY A 157 1.35 -2.32 -13.05
CA GLY A 157 1.14 -0.94 -13.51
C GLY A 157 -0.21 -0.38 -13.04
N ILE A 158 -1.30 -1.14 -13.22
CA ILE A 158 -2.63 -0.75 -12.72
C ILE A 158 -2.61 -0.58 -11.19
N ALA A 159 -2.07 -1.58 -10.47
CA ALA A 159 -1.97 -1.55 -9.01
C ALA A 159 -1.11 -0.40 -8.47
N THR A 160 -0.19 0.15 -9.26
CA THR A 160 0.61 1.33 -8.91
C THR A 160 -0.12 2.64 -9.22
N LEU A 161 -0.89 2.69 -10.32
CA LEU A 161 -1.65 3.89 -10.68
C LEU A 161 -2.80 4.18 -9.71
N LEU A 162 -3.49 3.15 -9.21
CA LEU A 162 -4.61 3.33 -8.29
C LEU A 162 -4.21 4.09 -7.00
N PRO A 163 -3.14 3.72 -6.26
CA PRO A 163 -2.68 4.48 -5.10
C PRO A 163 -2.23 5.92 -5.42
N ILE A 164 -1.71 6.17 -6.61
CA ILE A 164 -1.41 7.54 -7.07
C ILE A 164 -2.69 8.35 -7.16
N VAL A 165 -3.75 7.80 -7.77
CA VAL A 165 -5.07 8.46 -7.82
C VAL A 165 -5.62 8.70 -6.41
N ILE A 166 -5.51 7.69 -5.51
CA ILE A 166 -5.92 7.83 -4.12
C ILE A 166 -5.17 8.99 -3.44
N LEU A 167 -3.87 9.11 -3.65
CA LEU A 167 -3.07 10.21 -3.11
C LEU A 167 -3.62 11.58 -3.54
N PHE A 168 -3.93 11.75 -4.83
CA PHE A 168 -4.53 12.99 -5.32
C PHE A 168 -5.92 13.25 -4.73
N LEU A 169 -6.79 12.25 -4.63
CA LEU A 169 -8.11 12.38 -4.00
C LEU A 169 -8.00 12.81 -2.53
N MET A 170 -7.06 12.22 -1.78
CA MET A 170 -6.84 12.56 -0.37
C MET A 170 -6.28 13.96 -0.14
N VAL A 171 -5.49 14.48 -1.09
CA VAL A 171 -4.90 15.83 -1.01
C VAL A 171 -5.87 16.90 -1.51
N LEU A 172 -6.48 16.68 -2.67
CA LEU A 172 -7.34 17.67 -3.33
C LEU A 172 -8.75 17.77 -2.73
N ARG A 173 -9.28 16.63 -2.24
CA ARG A 173 -10.63 16.53 -1.63
C ARG A 173 -11.71 17.20 -2.48
N PRO A 174 -11.86 16.80 -3.76
CA PRO A 174 -12.81 17.41 -4.69
C PRO A 174 -14.27 17.20 -4.24
#